data_30eecdd7c67e03e6421657e508378f4e
#
_entry.id   30eecdd7c67e03e6421657e508378f4e
#
_cell.length_a   1.000
_cell.length_b   1.000
_cell.length_c   1.000
_cell.angle_alpha   90.00
_cell.angle_beta   90.00
_cell.angle_gamma   90.00
#
_symmetry.space_group_name_H-M   'P 1'
#
loop_
_entity.id
_entity.type
_entity.pdbx_description
1 polymer ?
#
loop_
_entity_poly.entity_id
_entity_poly.type
_entity_poly.pdbx_seq_one_letter_code
_entity_poly.pdbx_strand_id
1 'polypeptide(L)'
;PTKAITEPFVINSQLCIAYHTIENRDLNLPSNIANNLNGWIAGCDICQDICPWNKSTPANNTIEANPKQWMQELNLDALTWKDHEWSEKLKGTTLKRIKPWMWRRNIRSSIHNH
;
A
#
# COMPACT_ATOMS: atom_id res chain seq x y z
N PRO A 1 11.42 2.05 -7.91
CA PRO A 1 12.00 3.34 -7.50
C PRO A 1 12.85 3.25 -6.24
N THR A 2 12.60 2.26 -5.35
CA THR A 2 13.39 2.07 -4.13
C THR A 2 14.52 1.05 -4.30
N LYS A 3 14.57 0.37 -5.43
CA LYS A 3 15.56 -0.65 -5.75
C LYS A 3 15.55 -1.84 -4.76
N ALA A 4 14.36 -2.28 -4.35
CA ALA A 4 14.20 -3.37 -3.40
C ALA A 4 14.71 -4.72 -3.94
N ILE A 5 14.61 -4.95 -5.24
CA ILE A 5 15.17 -6.16 -5.87
C ILE A 5 16.64 -5.87 -6.13
N THR A 6 17.51 -6.38 -5.27
CA THR A 6 18.94 -6.07 -5.30
C THR A 6 19.71 -6.96 -6.27
N GLU A 7 19.27 -8.19 -6.46
CA GLU A 7 19.83 -9.16 -7.41
C GLU A 7 18.79 -10.25 -7.69
N PRO A 8 18.98 -11.11 -8.71
CA PRO A 8 18.00 -12.17 -9.00
C PRO A 8 17.68 -13.00 -7.76
N PHE A 9 16.37 -13.21 -7.53
CA PHE A 9 15.81 -13.98 -6.42
C PHE A 9 16.05 -13.38 -5.02
N VAL A 10 16.55 -12.14 -4.93
CA VAL A 10 16.78 -11.47 -3.64
C VAL A 10 16.01 -10.16 -3.57
N ILE A 11 15.20 -10.03 -2.52
CA ILE A 11 14.47 -8.80 -2.22
C ILE A 11 14.93 -8.28 -0.86
N ASN A 12 15.31 -7.01 -0.81
CA ASN A 12 15.58 -6.34 0.47
C ASN A 12 14.29 -5.73 0.98
N SER A 13 13.69 -6.32 2.03
CA SER A 13 12.42 -5.86 2.58
C SER A 13 12.50 -4.42 3.11
N GLN A 14 13.66 -3.96 3.55
CA GLN A 14 13.86 -2.58 4.02
C GLN A 14 13.69 -1.56 2.89
N LEU A 15 13.69 -1.99 1.64
CA LEU A 15 13.48 -1.14 0.46
C LEU A 15 12.14 -1.42 -0.22
N CYS A 16 11.35 -2.37 0.28
CA CYS A 16 10.07 -2.75 -0.31
C CYS A 16 8.94 -1.89 0.25
N ILE A 17 8.23 -1.17 -0.64
CA ILE A 17 7.10 -0.31 -0.24
C ILE A 17 6.00 -1.12 0.43
N ALA A 18 5.72 -2.34 -0.05
CA ALA A 18 4.70 -3.21 0.56
C ALA A 18 5.04 -3.54 2.02
N TYR A 19 6.31 -3.88 2.31
CA TYR A 19 6.73 -4.12 3.69
C TYR A 19 6.46 -2.91 4.58
N HIS A 20 6.87 -1.72 4.14
CA HIS A 20 6.74 -0.50 4.95
C HIS A 20 5.29 -0.06 5.14
N THR A 21 4.44 -0.26 4.14
CA THR A 21 3.03 0.16 4.24
C THR A 21 2.17 -0.82 5.01
N ILE A 22 2.51 -2.11 5.00
CA ILE A 22 1.69 -3.17 5.63
C ILE A 22 2.28 -3.66 6.95
N GLU A 23 3.59 -3.89 7.00
CA GLU A 23 4.22 -4.59 8.12
C GLU A 23 5.00 -3.69 9.07
N ASN A 24 5.60 -2.60 8.57
CA ASN A 24 6.44 -1.72 9.40
C ASN A 24 5.61 -1.00 10.46
N ARG A 25 5.96 -1.17 11.73
CA ARG A 25 5.27 -0.61 12.89
C ARG A 25 5.90 0.69 13.40
N ASP A 26 6.90 1.24 12.75
CA ASP A 26 7.50 2.51 13.13
C ASP A 26 6.52 3.67 12.90
N LEU A 27 6.59 4.69 13.76
CA LEU A 27 5.72 5.86 13.66
C LEU A 27 5.91 6.64 12.35
N ASN A 28 7.14 6.65 11.84
CA ASN A 28 7.48 7.33 10.60
C ASN A 28 8.11 6.36 9.62
N LEU A 29 7.79 6.51 8.34
CA LEU A 29 8.46 5.75 7.29
C LEU A 29 9.86 6.31 7.04
N PRO A 30 10.84 5.46 6.68
CA PRO A 30 12.14 5.96 6.22
C PRO A 30 11.96 6.94 5.07
N SER A 31 12.78 7.99 5.01
CA SER A 31 12.60 9.05 4.00
C SER A 31 12.69 8.54 2.56
N ASN A 32 13.57 7.59 2.30
CA ASN A 32 13.68 7.01 0.96
C ASN A 32 12.40 6.26 0.54
N ILE A 33 11.65 5.72 1.49
CA ILE A 33 10.37 5.07 1.22
C ILE A 33 9.27 6.13 1.10
N ALA A 34 9.18 7.04 2.05
CA ALA A 34 8.16 8.09 2.06
C ALA A 34 8.19 8.92 0.77
N ASN A 35 9.38 9.21 0.26
CA ASN A 35 9.58 10.00 -0.96
C ASN A 35 9.27 9.21 -2.25
N ASN A 36 9.11 7.91 -2.18
CA ASN A 36 8.94 7.06 -3.35
C ASN A 36 7.67 6.22 -3.33
N LEU A 37 6.68 6.59 -2.53
CA LEU A 37 5.42 5.85 -2.45
C LEU A 37 4.63 5.88 -3.75
N ASN A 38 4.75 6.93 -4.56
CA ASN A 38 4.06 7.05 -5.85
C ASN A 38 2.54 6.82 -5.78
N GLY A 39 1.94 7.22 -4.66
CA GLY A 39 0.51 7.03 -4.44
C GLY A 39 0.13 5.70 -3.78
N TRP A 40 1.06 4.77 -3.63
CA TRP A 40 0.80 3.51 -2.94
C TRP A 40 0.71 3.74 -1.43
N ILE A 41 -0.39 3.34 -0.82
CA ILE A 41 -0.61 3.51 0.62
C ILE A 41 -0.84 2.19 1.36
N ALA A 42 -1.08 1.11 0.62
CA ALA A 42 -1.29 -0.23 1.18
C ALA A 42 -0.80 -1.26 0.15
N GLY A 43 0.43 -1.72 0.32
CA GLY A 43 1.06 -2.58 -0.67
C GLY A 43 1.67 -1.79 -1.81
N CYS A 44 2.17 -2.52 -2.80
CA CYS A 44 2.79 -1.94 -3.99
C CYS A 44 2.96 -3.03 -5.04
N ASP A 45 2.48 -2.78 -6.25
CA ASP A 45 2.55 -3.74 -7.35
C ASP A 45 3.51 -3.33 -8.45
N ILE A 46 4.41 -2.39 -8.21
CA ILE A 46 5.35 -1.91 -9.24
C ILE A 46 6.15 -3.07 -9.82
N CYS A 47 6.69 -3.96 -8.97
CA CYS A 47 7.45 -5.12 -9.45
C CYS A 47 6.58 -6.11 -10.23
N GLN A 48 5.30 -6.20 -9.93
CA GLN A 48 4.36 -7.05 -10.66
C GLN A 48 4.00 -6.42 -12.02
N ASP A 49 3.85 -5.11 -12.06
CA ASP A 49 3.51 -4.38 -13.27
C ASP A 49 4.61 -4.48 -14.33
N ILE A 50 5.87 -4.44 -13.92
CA ILE A 50 7.01 -4.51 -14.84
C ILE A 50 7.44 -5.95 -15.15
N CYS A 51 6.86 -6.94 -14.48
CA CYS A 51 7.24 -8.35 -14.66
C CYS A 51 6.81 -8.85 -16.05
N PRO A 52 7.74 -9.37 -16.89
CA PRO A 52 7.39 -9.84 -18.22
C PRO A 52 6.31 -10.93 -18.23
N TRP A 53 6.24 -11.75 -17.20
CA TRP A 53 5.25 -12.83 -17.10
C TRP A 53 3.83 -12.31 -16.92
N ASN A 54 3.64 -11.07 -16.49
CA ASN A 54 2.32 -10.48 -16.26
C ASN A 54 1.82 -9.63 -17.44
N LYS A 55 2.64 -9.39 -18.45
CA LYS A 55 2.29 -8.46 -19.55
C LYS A 55 1.09 -8.91 -20.37
N SER A 56 0.85 -10.22 -20.50
CA SER A 56 -0.26 -10.76 -21.28
C SER A 56 -1.37 -11.34 -20.41
N THR A 57 -1.33 -11.12 -19.10
CA THR A 57 -2.36 -11.63 -18.19
C THR A 57 -3.65 -10.84 -18.36
N PRO A 58 -4.81 -11.50 -18.62
CA PRO A 58 -6.09 -10.80 -18.75
C PRO A 58 -6.51 -10.13 -17.46
N ALA A 59 -7.24 -9.01 -17.57
CA ALA A 59 -7.83 -8.36 -16.40
C ALA A 59 -8.82 -9.30 -15.70
N ASN A 60 -8.81 -9.27 -14.36
CA ASN A 60 -9.74 -10.04 -13.56
C ASN A 60 -11.07 -9.28 -13.44
N ASN A 61 -12.15 -9.88 -13.98
CA ASN A 61 -13.48 -9.27 -14.00
C ASN A 61 -14.45 -9.87 -12.98
N THR A 62 -13.96 -10.67 -12.02
CA THR A 62 -14.84 -11.23 -10.99
C THR A 62 -15.28 -10.13 -10.01
N ILE A 63 -16.51 -10.28 -9.49
CA ILE A 63 -17.07 -9.31 -8.53
C ILE A 63 -16.20 -9.23 -7.27
N GLU A 64 -15.67 -10.37 -6.81
CA GLU A 64 -14.82 -10.44 -5.62
C GLU A 64 -13.50 -9.68 -5.78
N ALA A 65 -13.03 -9.51 -7.01
CA ALA A 65 -11.79 -8.78 -7.29
C ALA A 65 -12.02 -7.27 -7.44
N ASN A 66 -13.27 -6.81 -7.55
CA ASN A 66 -13.56 -5.40 -7.67
C ASN A 66 -13.27 -4.67 -6.34
N PRO A 67 -12.67 -3.46 -6.40
CA PRO A 67 -12.42 -2.71 -5.17
C PRO A 67 -13.72 -2.34 -4.49
N LYS A 68 -13.72 -2.38 -3.16
CA LYS A 68 -14.86 -1.92 -2.38
C LYS A 68 -15.00 -0.40 -2.53
N GLN A 69 -16.22 0.10 -2.38
CA GLN A 69 -16.50 1.53 -2.57
C GLN A 69 -15.56 2.42 -1.76
N TRP A 70 -15.34 2.10 -0.48
CA TRP A 70 -14.51 2.93 0.40
C TRP A 70 -13.06 3.02 -0.08
N MET A 71 -12.56 2.01 -0.81
CA MET A 71 -11.20 2.04 -1.36
C MET A 71 -11.06 3.09 -2.45
N GLN A 72 -12.14 3.43 -3.14
CA GLN A 72 -12.15 4.46 -4.16
C GLN A 72 -12.21 5.86 -3.54
N GLU A 73 -12.55 5.94 -2.25
CA GLU A 73 -12.69 7.19 -1.50
C GLU A 73 -11.46 7.52 -0.65
N LEU A 74 -10.37 6.76 -0.82
CA LEU A 74 -9.13 6.98 -0.08
C LEU A 74 -8.45 8.27 -0.56
N ASN A 75 -8.66 9.33 0.19
CA ASN A 75 -8.11 10.65 -0.08
C ASN A 75 -7.80 11.34 1.26
N LEU A 76 -7.60 12.66 1.23
CA LEU A 76 -7.34 13.42 2.45
C LEU A 76 -8.41 13.24 3.53
N ASP A 77 -9.66 13.05 3.14
CA ASP A 77 -10.76 12.90 4.10
C ASP A 77 -10.62 11.63 4.94
N ALA A 78 -9.94 10.60 4.40
CA ALA A 78 -9.70 9.36 5.14
C ALA A 78 -8.88 9.60 6.42
N LEU A 79 -8.10 10.68 6.48
CA LEU A 79 -7.35 11.05 7.69
C LEU A 79 -8.26 11.42 8.86
N THR A 80 -9.50 11.79 8.59
CA THR A 80 -10.48 12.17 9.62
C THR A 80 -11.25 10.98 10.16
N TRP A 81 -11.16 9.82 9.52
CA TRP A 81 -11.89 8.62 9.97
C TRP A 81 -11.37 8.18 11.33
N LYS A 82 -12.29 7.82 12.23
CA LYS A 82 -11.96 7.31 13.55
C LYS A 82 -11.54 5.84 13.47
N ASP A 83 -10.87 5.36 14.50
CA ASP A 83 -10.35 3.99 14.54
C ASP A 83 -11.44 2.95 14.32
N HIS A 84 -12.63 3.14 14.92
CA HIS A 84 -13.72 2.20 14.74
C HIS A 84 -14.26 2.20 13.30
N GLU A 85 -14.22 3.33 12.61
CA GLU A 85 -14.63 3.41 11.20
C GLU A 85 -13.65 2.62 10.32
N TRP A 86 -12.35 2.75 10.57
CA TRP A 86 -11.33 1.96 9.88
C TRP A 86 -11.55 0.47 10.14
N SER A 87 -11.78 0.07 11.40
CA SER A 87 -11.97 -1.33 11.76
C SER A 87 -13.19 -1.93 11.08
N GLU A 88 -14.27 -1.19 10.97
CA GLU A 88 -15.48 -1.64 10.27
C GLU A 88 -15.24 -1.83 8.77
N LYS A 89 -14.58 -0.85 8.13
CA LYS A 89 -14.30 -0.92 6.70
C LYS A 89 -13.35 -2.05 6.33
N LEU A 90 -12.40 -2.36 7.21
CA LEU A 90 -11.38 -3.39 6.98
C LEU A 90 -11.85 -4.79 7.38
N LYS A 91 -12.98 -4.90 8.07
CA LYS A 91 -13.50 -6.18 8.55
C LYS A 91 -13.68 -7.18 7.40
N GLY A 92 -13.13 -8.38 7.56
CA GLY A 92 -13.22 -9.43 6.55
C GLY A 92 -12.29 -9.24 5.36
N THR A 93 -11.35 -8.29 5.43
CA THR A 93 -10.35 -8.08 4.36
C THR A 93 -8.96 -8.47 4.83
N THR A 94 -8.07 -8.75 3.88
CA THR A 94 -6.67 -9.04 4.17
C THR A 94 -5.94 -7.78 4.68
N LEU A 95 -6.47 -6.60 4.42
CA LEU A 95 -5.88 -5.32 4.80
C LEU A 95 -6.07 -4.98 6.27
N LYS A 96 -6.80 -5.80 7.02
CA LYS A 96 -7.02 -5.59 8.46
C LYS A 96 -5.72 -5.63 9.28
N ARG A 97 -4.65 -6.24 8.75
CA ARG A 97 -3.33 -6.20 9.41
C ARG A 97 -2.78 -4.79 9.52
N ILE A 98 -3.18 -3.88 8.63
CA ILE A 98 -2.75 -2.49 8.69
C ILE A 98 -3.60 -1.77 9.72
N LYS A 99 -2.98 -1.31 10.81
CA LYS A 99 -3.70 -0.62 11.88
C LYS A 99 -4.10 0.80 11.44
N PRO A 100 -5.16 1.39 12.02
CA PRO A 100 -5.62 2.73 11.61
C PRO A 100 -4.51 3.79 11.61
N TRP A 101 -3.62 3.80 12.61
CA TRP A 101 -2.54 4.77 12.67
C TRP A 101 -1.52 4.57 11.53
N MET A 102 -1.35 3.32 11.07
CA MET A 102 -0.48 3.02 9.93
C MET A 102 -1.09 3.55 8.62
N TRP A 103 -2.41 3.40 8.45
CA TRP A 103 -3.12 3.99 7.31
C TRP A 103 -2.90 5.49 7.25
N ARG A 104 -3.07 6.18 8.38
CA ARG A 104 -2.89 7.63 8.46
C ARG A 104 -1.45 8.03 8.16
N ARG A 105 -0.47 7.30 8.72
CA ARG A 105 0.95 7.51 8.42
C ARG A 105 1.22 7.41 6.92
N ASN A 106 0.72 6.35 6.29
CA ASN A 106 0.95 6.08 4.87
C ASN A 106 0.30 7.15 3.99
N ILE A 107 -0.92 7.53 4.30
CA ILE A 107 -1.66 8.56 3.55
C ILE A 107 -0.93 9.90 3.67
N ARG A 108 -0.53 10.30 4.86
CA ARG A 108 0.22 11.55 5.07
C ARG A 108 1.52 11.56 4.28
N SER A 109 2.27 10.46 4.33
CA SER A 109 3.52 10.35 3.59
C SER A 109 3.31 10.43 2.09
N SER A 110 2.27 9.78 1.58
CA SER A 110 1.96 9.79 0.15
C SER A 110 1.60 11.20 -0.34
N ILE A 111 0.86 11.95 0.46
CA ILE A 111 0.38 13.28 0.08
C ILE A 111 1.51 14.32 0.19
N HIS A 112 2.26 14.32 1.28
CA HIS A 112 3.30 15.33 1.52
C HIS A 112 4.51 15.22 0.58
N ASN A 113 4.72 14.06 -0.04
CA ASN A 113 5.89 13.79 -0.87
C ASN A 113 5.54 13.64 -2.36
N HIS A 114 4.43 14.21 -2.77
CA HIS A 114 4.04 14.27 -4.17
C HIS A 114 4.53 15.54 -4.83
#